data_a6dff68ff1d5776cea89000f788af439
#
_entry.id   a6dff68ff1d5776cea89000f788af439
#
_cell.length_a   1.000
_cell.length_b   1.000
_cell.length_c   1.000
_cell.angle_alpha   90.00
_cell.angle_beta   90.00
_cell.angle_gamma   90.00
#
_symmetry.space_group_name_H-M   'P 1'
#
loop_
_entity.id
_entity.type
_entity.pdbx_description
1 polymer ?
#
loop_
_entity_poly.entity_id
_entity_poly.type
_entity_poly.pdbx_seq_one_letter_code
_entity_poly.pdbx_strand_id
1 'polypeptide(L)'
;MLLGAARSYSFASIERHWKRLVKNEEPTEQERADLWLSNINVCQSSRQIIRLLFDSVGGSAIYTKKSAFDRALRDSETWCQHIIGQRRTLEMVGSLFLKSDDTRPSPLL
;
A
#
# COMPACT_ATOMS: atom_id res chain seq x y z
N MET A 1 -13.74 8.06 -2.42
CA MET A 1 -12.61 8.90 -1.96
C MET A 1 -11.34 8.10 -1.72
N LEU A 2 -11.37 7.03 -0.92
CA LEU A 2 -10.18 6.18 -0.65
C LEU A 2 -9.51 5.63 -1.91
N LEU A 3 -10.28 5.09 -2.85
CA LEU A 3 -9.74 4.54 -4.09
C LEU A 3 -9.04 5.59 -4.94
N GLY A 4 -9.69 6.74 -5.14
CA GLY A 4 -9.12 7.83 -5.93
C GLY A 4 -7.82 8.36 -5.34
N ALA A 5 -7.77 8.56 -4.02
CA ALA A 5 -6.58 9.01 -3.32
C ALA A 5 -5.43 8.00 -3.43
N ALA A 6 -5.72 6.72 -3.20
CA ALA A 6 -4.72 5.65 -3.29
C ALA A 6 -4.14 5.53 -4.71
N ARG A 7 -4.99 5.58 -5.74
CA ARG A 7 -4.56 5.56 -7.15
C ARG A 7 -3.68 6.75 -7.49
N SER A 8 -4.12 7.95 -7.18
CA SER A 8 -3.39 9.18 -7.49
C SER A 8 -2.00 9.19 -6.83
N TYR A 9 -1.93 8.79 -5.58
CA TYR A 9 -0.67 8.73 -4.85
C TYR A 9 0.28 7.69 -5.45
N SER A 10 -0.22 6.48 -5.74
CA SER A 10 0.58 5.41 -6.33
C SER A 10 1.13 5.80 -7.70
N PHE A 11 0.28 6.29 -8.59
CA PHE A 11 0.69 6.69 -9.93
C PHE A 11 1.67 7.87 -9.91
N ALA A 12 1.47 8.87 -9.05
CA ALA A 12 2.40 9.98 -8.91
C ALA A 12 3.79 9.53 -8.44
N SER A 13 3.84 8.61 -7.48
CA SER A 13 5.10 8.06 -6.96
C SER A 13 5.85 7.24 -8.02
N ILE A 14 5.14 6.41 -8.76
CA ILE A 14 5.70 5.60 -9.86
C ILE A 14 6.21 6.50 -10.97
N GLU A 15 5.45 7.53 -11.33
CA GLU A 15 5.84 8.47 -12.38
C GLU A 15 7.12 9.22 -12.04
N ARG A 16 7.28 9.66 -10.79
CA ARG A 16 8.53 10.29 -10.33
C ARG A 16 9.73 9.37 -10.48
N HIS A 17 9.58 8.11 -10.08
CA HIS A 17 10.64 7.10 -10.26
C HIS A 17 10.96 6.86 -11.72
N TRP A 18 9.94 6.73 -12.56
CA TRP A 18 10.11 6.54 -13.99
C TRP A 18 10.88 7.69 -14.65
N LYS A 19 10.52 8.93 -14.31
CA LYS A 19 11.22 10.12 -14.82
C LYS A 19 12.70 10.13 -14.42
N ARG A 20 13.03 9.71 -13.20
CA ARG A 20 14.42 9.56 -12.76
C ARG A 20 15.17 8.52 -13.59
N LEU A 21 14.58 7.34 -13.75
CA LEU A 21 15.19 6.25 -14.50
C LEU A 21 15.43 6.60 -15.96
N VAL A 22 14.50 7.29 -16.60
CA VAL A 22 14.64 7.75 -18.00
C VAL A 22 15.82 8.71 -18.16
N LYS A 23 16.08 9.55 -17.16
CA LYS A 23 17.21 10.47 -17.12
C LYS A 23 18.52 9.83 -16.63
N ASN A 24 18.48 8.52 -16.33
CA ASN A 24 19.59 7.80 -15.74
C ASN A 24 20.06 8.40 -14.40
N GLU A 25 19.10 8.94 -13.64
CA GLU A 25 19.32 9.50 -12.31
C GLU A 25 18.86 8.52 -11.23
N GLU A 26 19.56 8.47 -10.09
CA GLU A 26 19.14 7.70 -8.93
C GLU A 26 17.98 8.40 -8.20
N PRO A 27 16.92 7.67 -7.79
CA PRO A 27 15.90 8.23 -6.93
C PRO A 27 16.49 8.67 -5.58
N THR A 28 15.96 9.76 -5.04
CA THR A 28 16.35 10.18 -3.70
C THR A 28 15.84 9.21 -2.65
N GLU A 29 16.43 9.22 -1.46
CA GLU A 29 15.98 8.40 -0.33
C GLU A 29 14.52 8.67 0.03
N GLN A 30 14.11 9.94 0.01
CA GLN A 30 12.73 10.33 0.24
C GLN A 30 11.78 9.83 -0.84
N GLU A 31 12.19 9.86 -2.10
CA GLU A 31 11.39 9.34 -3.21
C GLU A 31 11.19 7.82 -3.09
N ARG A 32 12.23 7.08 -2.66
CA ARG A 32 12.10 5.64 -2.38
C ARG A 32 11.16 5.38 -1.21
N ALA A 33 11.30 6.14 -0.13
CA ALA A 33 10.41 6.05 1.03
C ALA A 33 8.96 6.36 0.65
N ASP A 34 8.74 7.36 -0.20
CA ASP A 34 7.42 7.75 -0.68
C ASP A 34 6.78 6.67 -1.54
N LEU A 35 7.56 5.99 -2.39
CA LEU A 35 7.07 4.86 -3.16
C LEU A 35 6.63 3.70 -2.25
N TRP A 36 7.41 3.38 -1.22
CA TRP A 36 7.04 2.38 -0.21
C TRP A 36 5.75 2.76 0.52
N LEU A 37 5.64 4.01 0.94
CA LEU A 37 4.45 4.52 1.62
C LEU A 37 3.22 4.42 0.71
N SER A 38 3.37 4.74 -0.58
CA SER A 38 2.27 4.62 -1.54
C SER A 38 1.80 3.18 -1.71
N ASN A 39 2.72 2.21 -1.73
CA ASN A 39 2.38 0.78 -1.80
C ASN A 39 1.63 0.31 -0.56
N ILE A 40 2.10 0.68 0.63
CA ILE A 40 1.42 0.38 1.89
C ILE A 40 0.01 1.00 1.88
N ASN A 41 -0.10 2.24 1.43
CA ASN A 41 -1.37 2.95 1.35
C ASN A 41 -2.36 2.25 0.41
N VAL A 42 -1.91 1.78 -0.76
CA VAL A 42 -2.76 1.01 -1.70
C VAL A 42 -3.27 -0.26 -1.02
N CYS A 43 -2.40 -1.03 -0.39
CA CYS A 43 -2.80 -2.27 0.28
C CYS A 43 -3.81 -2.02 1.40
N GLN A 44 -3.53 -1.07 2.29
CA GLN A 44 -4.41 -0.77 3.43
C GLN A 44 -5.74 -0.16 2.98
N SER A 45 -5.73 0.73 1.99
CA SER A 45 -6.94 1.33 1.43
C SER A 45 -7.81 0.29 0.73
N SER A 46 -7.22 -0.60 -0.05
CA SER A 46 -7.93 -1.69 -0.73
C SER A 46 -8.62 -2.60 0.28
N ARG A 47 -7.91 -2.99 1.34
CA ARG A 47 -8.49 -3.79 2.43
C ARG A 47 -9.67 -3.09 3.08
N GLN A 48 -9.54 -1.82 3.38
CA GLN A 48 -10.60 -1.02 3.98
C GLN A 48 -11.82 -0.91 3.06
N ILE A 49 -11.62 -0.65 1.76
CA ILE A 49 -12.69 -0.57 0.77
C ILE A 49 -13.44 -1.90 0.69
N ILE A 50 -12.71 -3.02 0.61
CA ILE A 50 -13.32 -4.35 0.51
C ILE A 50 -14.15 -4.66 1.76
N ARG A 51 -13.68 -4.30 2.95
CA ARG A 51 -14.44 -4.46 4.20
C ARG A 51 -15.72 -3.64 4.20
N LEU A 52 -15.65 -2.39 3.77
CA LEU A 52 -16.83 -1.53 3.68
C LEU A 52 -17.88 -2.09 2.72
N LEU A 53 -17.43 -2.60 1.58
CA LEU A 53 -18.32 -3.25 0.60
C LEU A 53 -18.91 -4.55 1.15
N PHE A 54 -18.12 -5.36 1.84
CA PHE A 54 -18.57 -6.59 2.47
C PHE A 54 -19.66 -6.31 3.52
N ASP A 55 -19.45 -5.32 4.37
CA ASP A 55 -20.43 -4.89 5.36
C ASP A 55 -21.73 -4.39 4.73
N SER A 56 -21.63 -3.73 3.58
CA SER A 56 -22.79 -3.21 2.84
C SER A 56 -23.63 -4.31 2.20
N VAL A 57 -23.00 -5.41 1.78
CA VAL A 57 -23.70 -6.57 1.19
C VAL A 57 -24.38 -7.44 2.27
N GLY A 58 -23.84 -7.43 3.49
CA GLY A 58 -24.43 -8.13 4.62
C GLY A 58 -24.33 -9.66 4.52
N GLY A 59 -25.27 -10.34 5.17
CA GLY A 59 -25.25 -11.80 5.32
C GLY A 59 -25.27 -12.59 4.00
N SER A 60 -25.83 -12.04 2.93
CA SER A 60 -25.86 -12.69 1.62
C SER A 60 -24.46 -12.96 1.05
N ALA A 61 -23.48 -12.15 1.40
CA ALA A 61 -22.09 -12.34 0.99
C ALA A 61 -21.46 -13.61 1.59
N ILE A 62 -21.93 -14.02 2.79
CA ILE A 62 -21.43 -15.19 3.50
C ILE A 62 -22.06 -16.48 2.98
N TYR A 63 -23.36 -16.44 2.68
CA TYR A 63 -24.15 -17.62 2.31
C TYR A 63 -24.10 -17.98 0.84
N THR A 64 -23.60 -17.11 -0.01
CA THR A 64 -23.51 -17.38 -1.43
C THR A 64 -22.16 -18.02 -1.76
N LYS A 65 -22.13 -19.30 -2.06
CA LYS A 65 -20.91 -20.06 -2.43
C LYS A 65 -20.13 -19.47 -3.62
N LYS A 66 -20.71 -18.51 -4.34
CA LYS A 66 -20.13 -17.84 -5.51
C LYS A 66 -19.86 -16.36 -5.26
N SER A 67 -19.85 -15.92 -4.00
CA SER A 67 -19.62 -14.51 -3.69
C SER A 67 -18.17 -14.13 -3.94
N ALA A 68 -17.96 -13.20 -4.88
CA ALA A 68 -16.65 -12.59 -5.10
C ALA A 68 -16.16 -11.77 -3.89
N PHE A 69 -17.08 -11.31 -3.03
CA PHE A 69 -16.75 -10.51 -1.85
C PHE A 69 -16.01 -11.30 -0.78
N ASP A 70 -16.43 -12.53 -0.51
CA ASP A 70 -15.76 -13.39 0.47
C ASP A 70 -14.31 -13.68 0.05
N ARG A 71 -14.12 -14.02 -1.22
CA ARG A 71 -12.79 -14.24 -1.77
C ARG A 71 -11.94 -12.98 -1.74
N ALA A 72 -12.50 -11.84 -2.15
CA ALA A 72 -11.80 -10.55 -2.15
C ALA A 72 -11.37 -10.15 -0.74
N LEU A 73 -12.22 -10.39 0.28
CA LEU A 73 -11.89 -10.13 1.67
C LEU A 73 -10.69 -10.97 2.13
N ARG A 74 -10.72 -12.28 1.88
CA ARG A 74 -9.62 -13.18 2.24
C ARG A 74 -8.32 -12.84 1.50
N ASP A 75 -8.40 -12.57 0.21
CA ASP A 75 -7.24 -12.21 -0.61
C ASP A 75 -6.62 -10.89 -0.13
N SER A 76 -7.43 -9.88 0.20
CA SER A 76 -6.94 -8.60 0.70
C SER A 76 -6.26 -8.72 2.07
N GLU A 77 -6.80 -9.53 2.97
CA GLU A 77 -6.16 -9.80 4.26
C GLU A 77 -4.83 -10.53 4.08
N THR A 78 -4.76 -11.45 3.13
CA THR A 78 -3.54 -12.23 2.85
C THR A 78 -2.44 -11.34 2.28
N TRP A 79 -2.73 -10.55 1.27
CA TRP A 79 -1.67 -9.74 0.66
C TRP A 79 -1.19 -8.58 1.55
N CYS A 80 -2.04 -8.09 2.47
CA CYS A 80 -1.62 -7.10 3.46
C CYS A 80 -0.65 -7.68 4.50
N GLN A 81 -0.45 -8.99 4.54
CA GLN A 81 0.61 -9.62 5.34
C GLN A 81 1.97 -9.60 4.65
N HIS A 82 2.01 -9.37 3.35
CA HIS A 82 3.28 -9.19 2.63
C HIS A 82 3.99 -7.94 3.14
N ILE A 83 5.32 -7.99 3.19
CA ILE A 83 6.13 -6.89 3.74
C ILE A 83 5.82 -5.54 3.10
N ILE A 84 5.49 -5.53 1.82
CA ILE A 84 5.13 -4.31 1.07
C ILE A 84 3.82 -3.70 1.59
N GLY A 85 2.89 -4.53 2.05
CA GLY A 85 1.56 -4.10 2.49
C GLY A 85 1.39 -3.96 4.00
N GLN A 86 2.35 -4.40 4.80
CA GLN A 86 2.22 -4.43 6.25
C GLN A 86 2.31 -3.03 6.87
N ARG A 87 1.41 -2.76 7.81
CA ARG A 87 1.43 -1.49 8.55
C ARG A 87 2.72 -1.26 9.32
N ARG A 88 3.33 -2.30 9.87
CA ARG A 88 4.60 -2.16 10.60
C ARG A 88 5.73 -1.60 9.74
N THR A 89 5.66 -1.77 8.43
CA THR A 89 6.62 -1.17 7.49
C THR A 89 6.54 0.37 7.50
N LEU A 90 5.43 0.95 8.00
CA LEU A 90 5.32 2.38 8.22
C LEU A 90 6.35 2.93 9.20
N GLU A 91 6.75 2.15 10.20
CA GLU A 91 7.78 2.56 11.16
C GLU A 91 9.12 2.79 10.45
N MET A 92 9.48 1.88 9.56
CA MET A 92 10.70 1.99 8.77
C MET A 92 10.67 3.22 7.86
N VAL A 93 9.55 3.44 7.17
CA VAL A 93 9.39 4.59 6.28
C VAL A 93 9.32 5.89 7.08
N GLY A 94 8.60 5.88 8.21
CA GLY A 94 8.49 7.02 9.11
C GLY A 94 9.83 7.47 9.67
N SER A 95 10.70 6.53 10.01
CA SER A 95 12.06 6.82 10.47
C SER A 95 12.86 7.62 9.45
N LEU A 96 12.71 7.30 8.17
CA LEU A 96 13.38 8.05 7.09
C LEU A 96 12.85 9.48 6.97
N PHE A 97 11.53 9.67 7.02
CA PHE A 97 10.94 11.00 6.95
C PHE A 97 11.31 11.88 8.15
N LEU A 98 11.43 11.27 9.33
CA LEU A 98 11.80 11.97 10.56
C LEU A 98 13.31 12.13 10.74
N LYS A 99 14.11 11.52 9.86
CA LYS A 99 15.58 11.48 9.95
C LYS A 99 16.06 11.03 11.33
N SER A 100 15.45 9.96 11.83
CA SER A 100 15.79 9.38 13.13
C SER A 100 17.15 8.71 13.08
N ASP A 101 18.01 8.97 14.07
CA ASP A 101 19.32 8.32 14.18
C ASP A 101 19.23 6.82 14.46
N ASP A 102 18.05 6.35 14.89
CA ASP A 102 17.76 4.93 15.13
C ASP A 102 17.43 4.15 13.85
N THR A 103 17.52 4.77 12.70
CA THR A 103 17.25 4.09 11.42
C THR A 103 18.31 3.05 11.14
N ARG A 104 17.97 1.80 11.34
CA ARG A 104 18.80 0.70 10.83
C ARG A 104 18.70 0.70 9.31
N PRO A 105 19.83 0.57 8.59
CA PRO A 105 19.78 0.43 7.15
C PRO A 105 18.87 -0.74 6.78
N SER A 106 17.80 -0.46 6.07
CA SER A 106 16.93 -1.50 5.55
C SER A 106 17.42 -1.94 4.18
N PRO A 107 17.59 -3.25 3.94
CA PRO A 107 17.95 -3.74 2.60
C PRO A 107 16.85 -3.50 1.58
N LEU A 108 15.66 -3.08 2.03
CA LEU A 108 14.51 -2.80 1.16
C LEU A 108 14.49 -1.35 0.65
N LEU A 109 15.29 -0.50 1.23
CA LEU A 109 15.43 0.91 0.87
C LEU A 109 16.82 1.19 0.31
#